data_f1ecae1290424b68381dbb7d3749e878
#
_entry.id   f1ecae1290424b68381dbb7d3749e878
#
_cell.length_a   1.000
_cell.length_b   1.000
_cell.length_c   1.000
_cell.angle_alpha   90.00
_cell.angle_beta   90.00
_cell.angle_gamma   90.00
#
_symmetry.space_group_name_H-M   'P 1'
#
loop_
_entity.id
_entity.type
_entity.pdbx_description
1 polymer ?
#
loop_
_entity_poly.entity_id
_entity_poly.type
_entity_poly.pdbx_seq_one_letter_code
_entity_poly.pdbx_strand_id
1 'polypeptide(L)'
;MKLVNEFEKRHAAAAVSRKFGLPADEVVYVRDGYELVRYLMRCAEQCRSRVAAIYPAAEQPALSRAVADSLNGVRPVLLSRFVRPIRCSYLQMPGPYGGLLAELEYVCTGAEHARRMASMEAALAAAAADIRAAAGPRAPDWARAYAVVEYAVRHWRYCDDGVWSYTPYGALVDHEAVCMGISLAAQMLMKQMGVPCLYLQGKRRPEDAMGHAWNLIYCGGWFHLDVTDAVAARDPLAFWGVTALTDRSLEPGLTLPGPLRCPCPAEYIKRNGKETML
;
A
#
# COMPACT_ATOMS: atom_id res chain seq x y z
N MET A 1 -36.67 14.62 9.73
CA MET A 1 -35.73 13.82 8.92
C MET A 1 -34.41 13.52 9.63
N LYS A 2 -33.65 14.52 10.18
CA LYS A 2 -32.38 14.24 10.90
C LYS A 2 -32.50 13.34 12.14
N LEU A 3 -33.56 13.50 12.95
CA LEU A 3 -33.78 12.69 14.17
C LEU A 3 -34.12 11.22 13.88
N VAL A 4 -34.90 10.95 12.83
CA VAL A 4 -35.26 9.59 12.42
C VAL A 4 -33.99 8.83 12.01
N ASN A 5 -33.10 9.48 11.25
CA ASN A 5 -31.86 8.88 10.79
C ASN A 5 -30.89 8.51 11.95
N GLU A 6 -30.82 9.35 13.00
CA GLU A 6 -29.97 9.03 14.16
C GLU A 6 -30.53 7.90 15.03
N PHE A 7 -31.86 7.80 15.14
CA PHE A 7 -32.51 6.67 15.83
C PHE A 7 -32.24 5.35 15.10
N GLU A 8 -32.43 5.33 13.77
CA GLU A 8 -32.17 4.16 12.94
C GLU A 8 -30.70 3.72 13.01
N LYS A 9 -29.74 4.66 12.98
CA LYS A 9 -28.31 4.35 13.16
C LYS A 9 -28.04 3.71 14.52
N ARG A 10 -28.57 4.27 15.60
CA ARG A 10 -28.40 3.71 16.95
C ARG A 10 -28.96 2.30 17.04
N HIS A 11 -30.14 2.07 16.42
CA HIS A 11 -30.76 0.74 16.40
C HIS A 11 -29.93 -0.27 15.61
N ALA A 12 -29.41 0.14 14.44
CA ALA A 12 -28.50 -0.66 13.63
C ALA A 12 -27.19 -0.97 14.38
N ALA A 13 -26.58 0.01 15.04
CA ALA A 13 -25.36 -0.18 15.84
C ALA A 13 -25.59 -1.16 16.99
N ALA A 14 -26.73 -1.05 17.68
CA ALA A 14 -27.10 -2.00 18.74
C ALA A 14 -27.33 -3.42 18.21
N ALA A 15 -27.87 -3.59 17.01
CA ALA A 15 -28.02 -4.89 16.36
C ALA A 15 -26.65 -5.51 16.00
N VAL A 16 -25.72 -4.72 15.45
CA VAL A 16 -24.35 -5.13 15.15
C VAL A 16 -23.60 -5.50 16.43
N SER A 17 -23.69 -4.65 17.47
CA SER A 17 -23.14 -4.89 18.80
C SER A 17 -23.55 -6.24 19.36
N ARG A 18 -24.87 -6.51 19.40
CA ARG A 18 -25.42 -7.81 19.88
C ARG A 18 -24.95 -8.98 19.03
N LYS A 19 -24.98 -8.84 17.70
CA LYS A 19 -24.62 -9.92 16.77
C LYS A 19 -23.15 -10.34 16.90
N PHE A 20 -22.27 -9.38 17.05
CA PHE A 20 -20.83 -9.63 17.04
C PHE A 20 -20.18 -9.58 18.44
N GLY A 21 -20.94 -9.28 19.47
CA GLY A 21 -20.44 -9.26 20.85
C GLY A 21 -19.41 -8.17 21.10
N LEU A 22 -19.63 -6.98 20.55
CA LEU A 22 -18.79 -5.79 20.76
C LEU A 22 -19.59 -4.71 21.50
N PRO A 23 -18.94 -3.82 22.28
CA PRO A 23 -19.59 -2.65 22.88
C PRO A 23 -20.29 -1.79 21.81
N ALA A 24 -21.47 -1.26 22.10
CA ALA A 24 -22.24 -0.49 21.12
C ALA A 24 -21.57 0.84 20.75
N ASP A 25 -20.80 1.44 21.65
CA ASP A 25 -19.98 2.64 21.45
C ASP A 25 -18.74 2.39 20.60
N GLU A 26 -18.35 1.13 20.40
CA GLU A 26 -17.28 0.74 19.48
C GLU A 26 -17.77 0.51 18.05
N VAL A 27 -19.09 0.50 17.81
CA VAL A 27 -19.66 0.36 16.46
C VAL A 27 -19.74 1.71 15.79
N VAL A 28 -18.93 1.92 14.75
CA VAL A 28 -18.79 3.21 14.07
C VAL A 28 -19.67 3.25 12.82
N TYR A 29 -20.24 4.43 12.53
CA TYR A 29 -20.88 4.68 11.24
C TYR A 29 -19.86 5.10 10.19
N VAL A 30 -19.84 4.44 9.04
CA VAL A 30 -19.05 4.80 7.87
C VAL A 30 -19.99 5.03 6.67
N ARG A 31 -19.73 6.06 5.88
CA ARG A 31 -20.57 6.43 4.74
C ARG A 31 -20.24 5.64 3.49
N ASP A 32 -18.96 5.34 3.30
CA ASP A 32 -18.42 4.77 2.09
C ASP A 32 -17.13 3.96 2.35
N GLY A 33 -16.60 3.35 1.31
CA GLY A 33 -15.37 2.56 1.38
C GLY A 33 -14.14 3.35 1.79
N TYR A 34 -14.05 4.63 1.46
CA TYR A 34 -12.93 5.48 1.86
C TYR A 34 -12.90 5.72 3.37
N GLU A 35 -14.05 6.06 3.96
CA GLU A 35 -14.18 6.19 5.43
C GLU A 35 -13.89 4.87 6.15
N LEU A 36 -14.36 3.75 5.59
CA LEU A 36 -14.06 2.43 6.16
C LEU A 36 -12.55 2.16 6.19
N VAL A 37 -11.86 2.32 5.07
CA VAL A 37 -10.41 2.08 5.02
C VAL A 37 -9.65 3.00 5.97
N ARG A 38 -10.01 4.28 6.04
CA ARG A 38 -9.42 5.21 7.02
C ARG A 38 -9.66 4.77 8.46
N TYR A 39 -10.83 4.23 8.75
CA TYR A 39 -11.14 3.71 10.07
C TYR A 39 -10.31 2.46 10.38
N LEU A 40 -10.23 1.51 9.45
CA LEU A 40 -9.38 0.32 9.59
C LEU A 40 -7.91 0.67 9.79
N MET A 41 -7.39 1.70 9.10
CA MET A 41 -6.02 2.18 9.29
C MET A 41 -5.78 2.66 10.73
N ARG A 42 -6.69 3.47 11.28
CA ARG A 42 -6.58 3.92 12.68
C ARG A 42 -6.66 2.75 13.68
N CYS A 43 -7.54 1.78 13.39
CA CYS A 43 -7.63 0.58 14.21
C CYS A 43 -6.36 -0.28 14.13
N ALA A 44 -5.75 -0.35 12.94
CA ALA A 44 -4.48 -1.05 12.73
C ALA A 44 -3.33 -0.40 13.51
N GLU A 45 -3.26 0.92 13.57
CA GLU A 45 -2.28 1.65 14.40
C GLU A 45 -2.42 1.33 15.90
N GLN A 46 -3.63 0.99 16.34
CA GLN A 46 -3.95 0.58 17.71
C GLN A 46 -3.93 -0.95 17.94
N CYS A 47 -3.57 -1.74 16.94
CA CYS A 47 -3.63 -3.20 16.96
C CYS A 47 -5.01 -3.77 17.35
N ARG A 48 -6.10 -3.10 16.98
CA ARG A 48 -7.45 -3.62 17.23
C ARG A 48 -7.74 -4.78 16.30
N SER A 49 -7.92 -5.97 16.85
CA SER A 49 -8.16 -7.20 16.06
C SER A 49 -9.60 -7.33 15.57
N ARG A 50 -10.56 -6.68 16.21
CA ARG A 50 -11.99 -6.73 15.84
C ARG A 50 -12.55 -5.32 15.75
N VAL A 51 -13.19 -5.02 14.64
CA VAL A 51 -13.68 -3.68 14.31
C VAL A 51 -15.06 -3.81 13.71
N ALA A 52 -16.05 -3.14 14.30
CA ALA A 52 -17.40 -3.17 13.79
C ALA A 52 -17.85 -1.81 13.25
N ALA A 53 -18.64 -1.85 12.19
CA ALA A 53 -19.22 -0.66 11.59
C ALA A 53 -20.67 -0.90 11.13
N ILE A 54 -21.43 0.18 11.05
CA ILE A 54 -22.68 0.26 10.28
C ILE A 54 -22.45 1.16 9.06
N TYR A 55 -23.16 0.88 8.00
CA TYR A 55 -23.02 1.58 6.72
C TYR A 55 -24.35 1.61 5.96
N PRO A 56 -24.57 2.51 4.99
CA PRO A 56 -25.73 2.45 4.11
C PRO A 56 -25.72 1.12 3.33
N ALA A 57 -26.80 0.34 3.41
CA ALA A 57 -26.85 -1.03 2.88
C ALA A 57 -26.49 -1.12 1.39
N ALA A 58 -26.78 -0.08 0.60
CA ALA A 58 -26.42 0.00 -0.82
C ALA A 58 -24.91 0.07 -1.07
N GLU A 59 -24.11 0.48 -0.07
CA GLU A 59 -22.66 0.65 -0.19
C GLU A 59 -21.86 -0.64 0.03
N GLN A 60 -22.49 -1.75 0.41
CA GLN A 60 -21.78 -3.00 0.71
C GLN A 60 -20.80 -3.45 -0.39
N PRO A 61 -21.14 -3.42 -1.70
CA PRO A 61 -20.18 -3.84 -2.74
C PRO A 61 -18.97 -2.91 -2.83
N ALA A 62 -19.18 -1.60 -2.65
CA ALA A 62 -18.11 -0.61 -2.65
C ALA A 62 -17.20 -0.75 -1.43
N LEU A 63 -17.77 -1.02 -0.24
CA LEU A 63 -16.99 -1.29 0.97
C LEU A 63 -16.13 -2.56 0.82
N SER A 64 -16.72 -3.64 0.31
CA SER A 64 -15.99 -4.91 0.08
C SER A 64 -14.81 -4.72 -0.85
N ARG A 65 -15.01 -3.96 -1.95
CA ARG A 65 -13.95 -3.63 -2.89
C ARG A 65 -12.87 -2.77 -2.23
N ALA A 66 -13.25 -1.75 -1.47
CA ALA A 66 -12.30 -0.87 -0.79
C ALA A 66 -11.42 -1.63 0.22
N VAL A 67 -11.97 -2.60 0.96
CA VAL A 67 -11.18 -3.48 1.83
C VAL A 67 -10.21 -4.34 1.02
N ALA A 68 -10.66 -4.97 -0.05
CA ALA A 68 -9.80 -5.77 -0.92
C ALA A 68 -8.65 -4.91 -1.50
N ASP A 69 -8.97 -3.72 -2.02
CA ASP A 69 -7.99 -2.78 -2.59
C ASP A 69 -6.97 -2.30 -1.55
N SER A 70 -7.35 -2.21 -0.28
CA SER A 70 -6.47 -1.79 0.81
C SER A 70 -5.46 -2.86 1.24
N LEU A 71 -5.65 -4.10 0.80
CA LEU A 71 -4.75 -5.24 1.04
C LEU A 71 -4.01 -5.68 -0.22
N ASN A 72 -4.72 -5.81 -1.34
CA ASN A 72 -4.20 -6.42 -2.56
C ASN A 72 -4.26 -5.48 -3.77
N GLY A 73 -4.83 -4.29 -3.62
CA GLY A 73 -4.95 -3.32 -4.71
C GLY A 73 -3.69 -2.49 -4.91
N VAL A 74 -3.79 -1.50 -5.80
CA VAL A 74 -2.67 -0.61 -6.16
C VAL A 74 -2.20 0.31 -5.03
N ARG A 75 -2.92 0.38 -3.92
CA ARG A 75 -2.57 1.15 -2.71
C ARG A 75 -2.84 0.32 -1.45
N PRO A 76 -2.06 -0.72 -1.19
CA PRO A 76 -2.29 -1.66 -0.10
C PRO A 76 -1.88 -1.06 1.26
N VAL A 77 -2.60 -0.03 1.69
CA VAL A 77 -2.26 0.79 2.87
C VAL A 77 -2.28 0.00 4.18
N LEU A 78 -3.03 -1.10 4.25
CA LEU A 78 -3.07 -1.93 5.44
C LEU A 78 -1.86 -2.87 5.54
N LEU A 79 -1.28 -3.31 4.42
CA LEU A 79 -0.04 -4.09 4.45
C LEU A 79 1.12 -3.30 5.06
N SER A 80 1.19 -1.99 4.80
CA SER A 80 2.22 -1.12 5.40
C SER A 80 2.05 -0.92 6.91
N ARG A 81 0.98 -1.44 7.51
CA ARG A 81 0.70 -1.46 8.96
C ARG A 81 0.77 -2.85 9.55
N PHE A 82 1.44 -3.76 8.84
CA PHE A 82 1.63 -5.16 9.26
C PHE A 82 0.32 -5.93 9.43
N VAL A 83 -0.75 -5.47 8.79
CA VAL A 83 -2.02 -6.21 8.75
C VAL A 83 -1.87 -7.35 7.75
N ARG A 84 -2.27 -8.54 8.16
CA ARG A 84 -2.45 -9.72 7.32
C ARG A 84 -3.87 -9.75 6.75
N PRO A 85 -4.28 -10.80 6.05
CA PRO A 85 -5.64 -10.89 5.53
C PRO A 85 -6.70 -10.50 6.55
N ILE A 86 -7.69 -9.72 6.10
CA ILE A 86 -8.84 -9.31 6.89
C ILE A 86 -9.99 -10.25 6.56
N ARG A 87 -10.66 -10.78 7.59
CA ARG A 87 -11.93 -11.46 7.42
C ARG A 87 -13.06 -10.48 7.66
N CYS A 88 -13.93 -10.30 6.67
CA CYS A 88 -15.13 -9.46 6.79
C CYS A 88 -16.38 -10.31 6.86
N SER A 89 -17.20 -10.06 7.89
CA SER A 89 -18.52 -10.63 8.06
C SER A 89 -19.56 -9.53 7.93
N TYR A 90 -20.51 -9.71 7.01
CA TYR A 90 -21.56 -8.73 6.74
C TYR A 90 -22.87 -9.17 7.38
N LEU A 91 -23.56 -8.23 8.01
CA LEU A 91 -24.87 -8.41 8.60
C LEU A 91 -25.92 -7.65 7.79
N GLN A 92 -26.81 -8.38 7.15
CA GLN A 92 -28.02 -7.78 6.57
C GLN A 92 -29.06 -7.53 7.67
N MET A 93 -29.63 -6.36 7.64
CA MET A 93 -30.63 -5.92 8.62
C MET A 93 -31.83 -5.31 7.90
N PRO A 94 -33.03 -5.36 8.50
CA PRO A 94 -34.16 -4.56 8.02
C PRO A 94 -33.83 -3.06 8.10
N GLY A 95 -34.21 -2.30 7.06
CA GLY A 95 -33.97 -0.86 7.00
C GLY A 95 -32.78 -0.46 6.12
N PRO A 96 -32.35 0.81 6.20
CA PRO A 96 -31.40 1.38 5.24
C PRO A 96 -29.92 1.07 5.56
N TYR A 97 -29.62 0.38 6.63
CA TYR A 97 -28.26 0.11 7.09
C TYR A 97 -27.91 -1.37 7.05
N GLY A 98 -26.65 -1.65 6.72
CA GLY A 98 -25.98 -2.92 6.91
C GLY A 98 -24.96 -2.85 8.05
N GLY A 99 -24.52 -4.01 8.53
CA GLY A 99 -23.49 -4.15 9.54
C GLY A 99 -22.26 -4.88 8.99
N LEU A 100 -21.08 -4.55 9.53
CA LEU A 100 -19.80 -5.16 9.22
C LEU A 100 -19.07 -5.49 10.50
N LEU A 101 -18.47 -6.68 10.57
CA LEU A 101 -17.35 -7.01 11.44
C LEU A 101 -16.12 -7.25 10.55
N ALA A 102 -15.05 -6.53 10.79
CA ALA A 102 -13.73 -6.81 10.25
C ALA A 102 -12.83 -7.39 11.34
N GLU A 103 -12.24 -8.55 11.08
CA GLU A 103 -11.27 -9.21 11.92
C GLU A 103 -9.89 -9.05 11.27
N LEU A 104 -9.00 -8.33 11.95
CA LEU A 104 -7.67 -7.98 11.49
C LEU A 104 -6.65 -8.90 12.16
N GLU A 105 -5.83 -9.54 11.36
CA GLU A 105 -4.67 -10.28 11.83
C GLU A 105 -3.42 -9.45 11.59
N TYR A 106 -2.47 -9.54 12.51
CA TYR A 106 -1.23 -8.77 12.48
C TYR A 106 -0.01 -9.68 12.45
N VAL A 107 1.06 -9.21 11.81
CA VAL A 107 2.37 -9.90 11.86
C VAL A 107 2.87 -9.96 13.30
N CYS A 108 2.66 -8.89 14.06
CA CYS A 108 2.90 -8.82 15.50
C CYS A 108 1.90 -7.87 16.16
N THR A 109 1.79 -7.89 17.47
CA THR A 109 0.79 -7.11 18.22
C THR A 109 1.40 -6.39 19.43
N GLY A 110 0.60 -5.53 20.04
CA GLY A 110 0.95 -4.85 21.30
C GLY A 110 2.21 -3.99 21.20
N ALA A 111 3.05 -4.05 22.23
CA ALA A 111 4.25 -3.24 22.30
C ALA A 111 5.26 -3.50 21.18
N GLU A 112 5.31 -4.73 20.65
CA GLU A 112 6.17 -5.06 19.52
C GLU A 112 5.70 -4.35 18.25
N HIS A 113 4.41 -4.38 17.95
CA HIS A 113 3.84 -3.67 16.80
C HIS A 113 4.14 -2.17 16.87
N ALA A 114 3.85 -1.54 18.02
CA ALA A 114 4.11 -0.10 18.21
C ALA A 114 5.59 0.26 18.02
N ARG A 115 6.50 -0.54 18.59
CA ARG A 115 7.93 -0.35 18.44
C ARG A 115 8.41 -0.49 16.99
N ARG A 116 7.94 -1.53 16.28
CA ARG A 116 8.32 -1.76 14.88
C ARG A 116 7.73 -0.70 13.95
N MET A 117 6.49 -0.26 14.18
CA MET A 117 5.91 0.85 13.44
C MET A 117 6.74 2.13 13.61
N ALA A 118 7.11 2.48 14.87
CA ALA A 118 7.94 3.64 15.14
C ALA A 118 9.33 3.55 14.49
N SER A 119 9.97 2.37 14.54
CA SER A 119 11.26 2.13 13.87
C SER A 119 11.15 2.27 12.35
N MET A 120 10.10 1.73 11.75
CA MET A 120 9.86 1.84 10.31
C MET A 120 9.59 3.30 9.87
N GLU A 121 8.81 4.04 10.65
CA GLU A 121 8.53 5.46 10.36
C GLU A 121 9.81 6.32 10.49
N ALA A 122 10.64 6.05 11.49
CA ALA A 122 11.93 6.72 11.67
C ALA A 122 12.89 6.40 10.50
N ALA A 123 12.99 5.14 10.10
CA ALA A 123 13.81 4.71 8.96
C ALA A 123 13.30 5.31 7.64
N LEU A 124 11.98 5.35 7.43
CA LEU A 124 11.36 6.01 6.27
C LEU A 124 11.71 7.50 6.22
N ALA A 125 11.63 8.20 7.35
CA ALA A 125 11.94 9.62 7.44
C ALA A 125 13.43 9.90 7.16
N ALA A 126 14.34 9.09 7.69
CA ALA A 126 15.78 9.18 7.47
C ALA A 126 16.11 8.93 5.98
N ALA A 127 15.64 7.82 5.41
CA ALA A 127 15.83 7.51 4.00
C ALA A 127 15.29 8.62 3.09
N ALA A 128 14.11 9.16 3.41
CA ALA A 128 13.54 10.27 2.66
C ALA A 128 14.36 11.56 2.74
N ALA A 129 15.02 11.83 3.85
CA ALA A 129 15.94 12.97 3.99
C ALA A 129 17.17 12.79 3.10
N ASP A 130 17.80 11.62 3.13
CA ASP A 130 18.97 11.29 2.30
C ASP A 130 18.64 11.38 0.81
N ILE A 131 17.50 10.82 0.41
CA ILE A 131 17.04 10.87 -0.99
C ILE A 131 16.76 12.31 -1.44
N ARG A 132 16.15 13.16 -0.60
CA ARG A 132 15.94 14.57 -0.92
C ARG A 132 17.26 15.33 -1.08
N ALA A 133 18.23 15.04 -0.21
CA ALA A 133 19.55 15.64 -0.30
C ALA A 133 20.27 15.23 -1.60
N ALA A 134 20.20 13.94 -1.96
CA ALA A 134 20.80 13.42 -3.18
C ALA A 134 20.12 13.94 -4.45
N ALA A 135 18.80 14.04 -4.47
CA ALA A 135 18.05 14.52 -5.63
C ALA A 135 18.17 16.03 -5.84
N GLY A 136 18.34 16.79 -4.77
CA GLY A 136 18.38 18.25 -4.80
C GLY A 136 16.99 18.90 -4.70
N PRO A 137 16.93 20.20 -4.30
CA PRO A 137 15.67 20.86 -3.92
C PRO A 137 14.72 21.17 -5.09
N ARG A 138 15.22 21.19 -6.30
CA ARG A 138 14.45 21.49 -7.53
C ARG A 138 14.42 20.31 -8.50
N ALA A 139 14.72 19.11 -8.01
CA ALA A 139 14.74 17.92 -8.85
C ALA A 139 13.38 17.66 -9.51
N PRO A 140 13.32 17.36 -10.81
CA PRO A 140 12.10 16.91 -11.47
C PRO A 140 11.66 15.55 -10.95
N ASP A 141 10.41 15.16 -11.21
CA ASP A 141 9.82 13.92 -10.69
C ASP A 141 10.66 12.67 -11.00
N TRP A 142 11.21 12.59 -12.23
CA TRP A 142 12.05 11.45 -12.62
C TRP A 142 13.36 11.38 -11.83
N ALA A 143 13.97 12.53 -11.50
CA ALA A 143 15.21 12.55 -10.73
C ALA A 143 14.96 12.15 -9.27
N ARG A 144 13.82 12.58 -8.70
CA ARG A 144 13.39 12.14 -7.37
C ARG A 144 13.09 10.65 -7.35
N ALA A 145 12.41 10.15 -8.39
CA ALA A 145 12.14 8.71 -8.53
C ALA A 145 13.43 7.90 -8.69
N TYR A 146 14.36 8.38 -9.53
CA TYR A 146 15.67 7.76 -9.72
C TYR A 146 16.45 7.69 -8.40
N ALA A 147 16.49 8.77 -7.64
CA ALA A 147 17.17 8.81 -6.34
C ALA A 147 16.57 7.80 -5.34
N VAL A 148 15.24 7.52 -5.38
CA VAL A 148 14.63 6.43 -4.60
C VAL A 148 15.20 5.08 -5.03
N VAL A 149 15.27 4.81 -6.33
CA VAL A 149 15.76 3.52 -6.84
C VAL A 149 17.25 3.37 -6.54
N GLU A 150 18.04 4.44 -6.72
CA GLU A 150 19.47 4.44 -6.39
C GLU A 150 19.71 4.18 -4.90
N TYR A 151 18.90 4.79 -4.02
CA TYR A 151 18.92 4.48 -2.58
C TYR A 151 18.63 3.00 -2.33
N ALA A 152 17.59 2.44 -2.93
CA ALA A 152 17.25 1.04 -2.79
C ALA A 152 18.38 0.11 -3.24
N VAL A 153 18.98 0.37 -4.41
CA VAL A 153 20.11 -0.42 -4.95
C VAL A 153 21.36 -0.37 -4.03
N ARG A 154 21.59 0.76 -3.36
CA ARG A 154 22.73 0.90 -2.43
C ARG A 154 22.48 0.22 -1.09
N HIS A 155 21.26 0.24 -0.58
CA HIS A 155 20.98 -0.12 0.79
C HIS A 155 20.23 -1.44 0.94
N TRP A 156 19.47 -1.91 -0.04
CA TRP A 156 18.62 -3.09 0.10
C TRP A 156 19.22 -4.32 -0.57
N ARG A 157 18.80 -5.48 -0.06
CA ARG A 157 19.08 -6.80 -0.63
C ARG A 157 17.80 -7.60 -0.78
N TYR A 158 17.73 -8.40 -1.86
CA TYR A 158 16.68 -9.40 -1.98
C TYR A 158 16.99 -10.57 -1.07
N CYS A 159 16.13 -10.81 -0.08
CA CYS A 159 16.28 -11.90 0.88
C CYS A 159 14.91 -12.34 1.38
N ASP A 160 14.67 -13.63 1.46
CA ASP A 160 13.49 -14.22 2.10
C ASP A 160 13.91 -14.80 3.46
N ASP A 161 13.98 -13.94 4.46
CA ASP A 161 14.31 -14.27 5.84
C ASP A 161 13.10 -14.10 6.76
N GLY A 162 12.03 -14.81 6.43
CA GLY A 162 10.83 -14.87 7.23
C GLY A 162 9.84 -13.72 6.99
N VAL A 163 8.89 -13.59 7.90
CA VAL A 163 7.68 -12.77 7.71
C VAL A 163 7.94 -11.28 7.50
N TRP A 164 9.03 -10.75 8.03
CA TRP A 164 9.35 -9.32 7.92
C TRP A 164 9.84 -8.93 6.53
N SER A 165 10.47 -9.84 5.79
CA SER A 165 10.87 -9.61 4.39
C SER A 165 9.69 -9.32 3.47
N TYR A 166 8.47 -9.73 3.82
CA TYR A 166 7.23 -9.46 3.08
C TYR A 166 6.60 -8.10 3.43
N THR A 167 7.19 -7.35 4.34
CA THR A 167 6.70 -6.05 4.80
C THR A 167 7.66 -4.93 4.42
N PRO A 168 7.22 -3.67 4.36
CA PRO A 168 8.13 -2.55 4.14
C PRO A 168 9.16 -2.37 5.28
N TYR A 169 8.92 -2.96 6.45
CA TYR A 169 9.88 -2.98 7.57
C TYR A 169 11.18 -3.69 7.16
N GLY A 170 11.10 -4.85 6.50
CA GLY A 170 12.28 -5.58 6.04
C GLY A 170 13.18 -4.72 5.16
N ALA A 171 12.62 -4.02 4.16
CA ALA A 171 13.41 -3.14 3.29
C ALA A 171 13.95 -1.90 4.02
N LEU A 172 13.11 -1.23 4.83
CA LEU A 172 13.46 0.06 5.44
C LEU A 172 14.35 -0.06 6.68
N VAL A 173 14.19 -1.12 7.48
CA VAL A 173 14.88 -1.29 8.77
C VAL A 173 15.93 -2.40 8.71
N ASP A 174 15.56 -3.57 8.22
CA ASP A 174 16.46 -4.73 8.16
C ASP A 174 17.33 -4.70 6.89
N HIS A 175 16.98 -3.86 5.91
CA HIS A 175 17.61 -3.75 4.59
C HIS A 175 17.54 -5.03 3.75
N GLU A 176 16.63 -5.92 4.09
CA GLU A 176 16.41 -7.22 3.47
C GLU A 176 14.91 -7.47 3.25
N ALA A 177 14.51 -7.69 2.01
CA ALA A 177 13.12 -7.97 1.71
C ALA A 177 12.95 -8.72 0.39
N VAL A 178 11.80 -9.37 0.24
CA VAL A 178 11.34 -9.91 -1.05
C VAL A 178 10.64 -8.81 -1.88
N CYS A 179 10.21 -9.14 -3.08
CA CYS A 179 9.58 -8.21 -4.01
C CYS A 179 8.42 -7.41 -3.39
N MET A 180 7.59 -8.03 -2.55
CA MET A 180 6.49 -7.36 -1.86
C MET A 180 7.01 -6.26 -0.92
N GLY A 181 7.93 -6.59 -0.02
CA GLY A 181 8.50 -5.63 0.93
C GLY A 181 9.24 -4.49 0.25
N ILE A 182 10.04 -4.78 -0.78
CA ILE A 182 10.76 -3.80 -1.61
C ILE A 182 9.78 -2.85 -2.29
N SER A 183 8.75 -3.39 -2.97
CA SER A 183 7.79 -2.56 -3.71
C SER A 183 6.91 -1.69 -2.80
N LEU A 184 6.53 -2.19 -1.61
CA LEU A 184 5.81 -1.40 -0.61
C LEU A 184 6.68 -0.26 -0.05
N ALA A 185 7.93 -0.55 0.29
CA ALA A 185 8.88 0.46 0.78
C ALA A 185 9.17 1.51 -0.29
N ALA A 186 9.38 1.10 -1.55
CA ALA A 186 9.54 2.00 -2.68
C ALA A 186 8.32 2.91 -2.87
N GLN A 187 7.09 2.36 -2.80
CA GLN A 187 5.86 3.17 -2.86
C GLN A 187 5.81 4.22 -1.72
N MET A 188 6.21 3.84 -0.50
CA MET A 188 6.25 4.78 0.63
C MET A 188 7.28 5.89 0.41
N LEU A 189 8.48 5.57 -0.07
CA LEU A 189 9.52 6.57 -0.39
C LEU A 189 9.12 7.47 -1.57
N MET A 190 8.55 6.92 -2.64
CA MET A 190 8.02 7.70 -3.77
C MET A 190 6.99 8.71 -3.30
N LYS A 191 6.08 8.31 -2.39
CA LYS A 191 5.11 9.22 -1.78
C LYS A 191 5.79 10.35 -0.99
N GLN A 192 6.87 10.07 -0.25
CA GLN A 192 7.65 11.08 0.46
C GLN A 192 8.34 12.06 -0.50
N MET A 193 8.67 11.61 -1.70
CA MET A 193 9.26 12.44 -2.77
C MET A 193 8.21 13.17 -3.61
N GLY A 194 6.92 12.98 -3.34
CA GLY A 194 5.82 13.55 -4.14
C GLY A 194 5.67 12.93 -5.53
N VAL A 195 6.24 11.74 -5.76
CA VAL A 195 6.09 10.99 -7.01
C VAL A 195 4.90 10.05 -6.90
N PRO A 196 3.86 10.17 -7.74
CA PRO A 196 2.76 9.21 -7.74
C PRO A 196 3.26 7.81 -8.06
N CYS A 197 2.94 6.87 -7.17
CA CYS A 197 3.40 5.49 -7.26
C CYS A 197 2.28 4.53 -6.87
N LEU A 198 2.07 3.51 -7.68
CA LEU A 198 1.15 2.42 -7.42
C LEU A 198 1.92 1.13 -7.20
N TYR A 199 1.42 0.30 -6.33
CA TYR A 199 1.89 -1.06 -6.11
C TYR A 199 1.15 -1.99 -7.06
N LEU A 200 1.86 -2.87 -7.72
CA LEU A 200 1.30 -3.86 -8.64
C LEU A 200 1.68 -5.26 -8.19
N GLN A 201 0.78 -6.19 -8.43
CA GLN A 201 1.00 -7.63 -8.28
C GLN A 201 0.72 -8.36 -9.60
N GLY A 202 1.39 -9.49 -9.77
CA GLY A 202 1.23 -10.35 -10.92
C GLY A 202 2.24 -11.48 -10.90
N LYS A 203 2.63 -11.94 -12.07
CA LYS A 203 3.64 -12.99 -12.25
C LYS A 203 4.73 -12.49 -13.18
N ARG A 204 5.98 -12.95 -12.99
CA ARG A 204 7.06 -12.73 -13.96
C ARG A 204 6.79 -13.49 -15.26
N ARG A 205 6.40 -14.75 -15.16
CA ARG A 205 5.98 -15.59 -16.28
C ARG A 205 4.63 -16.20 -15.94
N PRO A 206 3.76 -16.44 -16.92
CA PRO A 206 2.45 -17.04 -16.67
C PRO A 206 2.50 -18.36 -15.89
N GLU A 207 3.55 -19.16 -16.14
CA GLU A 207 3.79 -20.47 -15.53
C GLU A 207 4.39 -20.39 -14.10
N ASP A 208 4.85 -19.23 -13.65
CA ASP A 208 5.45 -19.12 -12.33
C ASP A 208 4.42 -19.43 -11.25
N ALA A 209 4.78 -20.32 -10.32
CA ALA A 209 3.95 -20.64 -9.16
C ALA A 209 3.91 -19.47 -8.16
N MET A 210 4.98 -18.68 -8.09
CA MET A 210 5.10 -17.56 -7.17
C MET A 210 4.69 -16.24 -7.84
N GLY A 211 3.93 -15.42 -7.10
CA GLY A 211 3.62 -14.06 -7.48
C GLY A 211 4.86 -13.16 -7.46
N HIS A 212 4.75 -12.04 -8.17
CA HIS A 212 5.75 -10.98 -8.17
C HIS A 212 5.10 -9.63 -7.91
N ALA A 213 5.81 -8.71 -7.26
CA ALA A 213 5.36 -7.36 -6.99
C ALA A 213 6.36 -6.34 -7.52
N TRP A 214 5.83 -5.26 -8.11
CA TRP A 214 6.60 -4.12 -8.62
C TRP A 214 5.79 -2.83 -8.54
N ASN A 215 6.27 -1.75 -9.14
CA ASN A 215 5.61 -0.46 -9.08
C ASN A 215 5.21 0.07 -10.46
N LEU A 216 4.20 0.94 -10.48
CA LEU A 216 3.89 1.82 -11.59
C LEU A 216 4.06 3.25 -11.08
N ILE A 217 4.88 4.07 -11.76
CA ILE A 217 5.16 5.45 -11.33
C ILE A 217 4.75 6.45 -12.41
N TYR A 218 4.51 7.69 -11.98
CA TYR A 218 4.18 8.78 -12.87
C TYR A 218 5.26 9.87 -12.84
N CYS A 219 5.91 10.06 -14.00
CA CYS A 219 6.87 11.15 -14.24
C CYS A 219 6.55 11.81 -15.58
N GLY A 220 5.41 12.53 -15.65
CA GLY A 220 4.87 13.07 -16.91
C GLY A 220 4.17 12.03 -17.82
N GLY A 221 4.14 10.79 -17.38
CA GLY A 221 3.46 9.65 -17.96
C GLY A 221 3.61 8.44 -17.03
N TRP A 222 2.68 7.49 -17.11
CA TRP A 222 2.74 6.25 -16.31
C TRP A 222 3.63 5.21 -16.98
N PHE A 223 4.51 4.57 -16.23
CA PHE A 223 5.33 3.46 -16.70
C PHE A 223 5.71 2.51 -15.56
N HIS A 224 6.02 1.26 -15.91
CA HIS A 224 6.45 0.26 -14.94
C HIS A 224 7.88 0.51 -14.48
N LEU A 225 8.11 0.26 -13.22
CA LEU A 225 9.38 0.29 -12.52
C LEU A 225 9.47 -0.94 -11.62
N ASP A 226 10.49 -1.75 -11.76
CA ASP A 226 10.75 -2.86 -10.85
C ASP A 226 11.99 -2.60 -10.00
N VAL A 227 11.76 -2.14 -8.78
CA VAL A 227 12.84 -1.86 -7.82
C VAL A 227 13.54 -3.14 -7.36
N THR A 228 12.83 -4.28 -7.35
CA THR A 228 13.43 -5.58 -7.02
C THR A 228 14.46 -5.99 -8.04
N ASP A 229 14.16 -5.83 -9.34
CA ASP A 229 15.11 -6.14 -10.41
C ASP A 229 16.29 -5.16 -10.40
N ALA A 230 16.04 -3.87 -10.11
CA ALA A 230 17.11 -2.89 -9.95
C ALA A 230 18.06 -3.27 -8.79
N VAL A 231 17.53 -3.69 -7.64
CA VAL A 231 18.30 -4.18 -6.48
C VAL A 231 19.09 -5.44 -6.83
N ALA A 232 18.46 -6.42 -7.49
CA ALA A 232 19.11 -7.66 -7.89
C ALA A 232 20.22 -7.46 -8.91
N ALA A 233 19.99 -6.58 -9.90
CA ALA A 233 20.95 -6.25 -10.93
C ALA A 233 22.06 -5.28 -10.47
N ARG A 234 21.91 -4.66 -9.30
CA ARG A 234 22.76 -3.54 -8.84
C ARG A 234 22.80 -2.39 -9.86
N ASP A 235 21.71 -2.20 -10.60
CA ASP A 235 21.56 -1.15 -11.60
C ASP A 235 20.21 -0.42 -11.38
N PRO A 236 20.21 0.88 -11.00
CA PRO A 236 19.00 1.65 -10.81
C PRO A 236 18.11 1.77 -12.05
N LEU A 237 18.65 1.51 -13.23
CA LEU A 237 17.92 1.60 -14.50
C LEU A 237 17.44 0.24 -15.03
N ALA A 238 17.76 -0.86 -14.33
CA ALA A 238 17.20 -2.14 -14.65
C ALA A 238 15.66 -2.08 -14.49
N PHE A 239 14.94 -2.45 -15.54
CA PHE A 239 13.48 -2.38 -15.60
C PHE A 239 12.90 -0.96 -15.35
N TRP A 240 13.60 0.08 -15.80
CA TRP A 240 13.12 1.46 -15.76
C TRP A 240 12.41 1.83 -17.05
N GLY A 241 11.21 2.45 -16.94
CA GLY A 241 10.54 3.06 -18.08
C GLY A 241 9.81 2.07 -19.00
N VAL A 242 9.52 0.88 -18.52
CA VAL A 242 8.83 -0.15 -19.30
C VAL A 242 7.36 0.24 -19.48
N THR A 243 6.89 0.26 -20.73
CA THR A 243 5.51 0.62 -21.09
C THR A 243 4.71 -0.56 -21.67
N ALA A 244 5.36 -1.69 -21.94
CA ALA A 244 4.73 -2.92 -22.37
C ALA A 244 5.35 -4.10 -21.60
N LEU A 245 4.51 -4.91 -20.98
CA LEU A 245 4.96 -6.11 -20.26
C LEU A 245 5.07 -7.27 -21.27
N THR A 246 6.28 -7.73 -21.52
CA THR A 246 6.57 -8.89 -22.37
C THR A 246 6.92 -10.14 -21.57
N ASP A 247 7.44 -9.93 -20.36
CA ASP A 247 7.92 -10.96 -19.44
C ASP A 247 7.13 -11.03 -18.11
N ARG A 248 6.04 -10.27 -18.02
CA ARG A 248 5.20 -10.18 -16.82
C ARG A 248 3.72 -10.13 -17.20
N SER A 249 2.87 -10.61 -16.29
CA SER A 249 1.42 -10.46 -16.36
C SER A 249 0.89 -9.82 -15.08
N LEU A 250 -0.09 -8.94 -15.21
CA LEU A 250 -0.78 -8.35 -14.08
C LEU A 250 -1.78 -9.34 -13.46
N GLU A 251 -2.03 -9.18 -12.17
CA GLU A 251 -3.13 -9.85 -11.48
C GLU A 251 -4.47 -9.54 -12.18
N PRO A 252 -5.34 -10.55 -12.39
CA PRO A 252 -6.64 -10.31 -13.00
C PRO A 252 -7.47 -9.25 -12.27
N GLY A 253 -8.09 -8.34 -13.02
CA GLY A 253 -8.94 -7.29 -12.47
C GLY A 253 -8.22 -5.99 -12.09
N LEU A 254 -6.91 -5.93 -12.19
CA LEU A 254 -6.13 -4.70 -12.00
C LEU A 254 -6.33 -3.75 -13.20
N THR A 255 -6.80 -2.53 -12.93
CA THR A 255 -6.98 -1.49 -13.96
C THR A 255 -5.88 -0.44 -13.80
N LEU A 256 -5.11 -0.23 -14.87
CA LEU A 256 -4.08 0.81 -14.90
C LEU A 256 -4.69 2.19 -15.20
N PRO A 257 -4.07 3.28 -14.72
CA PRO A 257 -4.62 4.65 -14.82
C PRO A 257 -4.51 5.31 -16.21
N GLY A 258 -4.55 4.55 -17.30
CA GLY A 258 -4.52 5.05 -18.67
C GLY A 258 -3.35 4.52 -19.50
N PRO A 259 -3.09 5.08 -20.68
CA PRO A 259 -2.03 4.62 -21.56
C PRO A 259 -0.66 4.84 -20.91
N LEU A 260 0.22 3.84 -21.03
CA LEU A 260 1.57 3.90 -20.48
C LEU A 260 2.50 4.67 -21.44
N ARG A 261 3.29 5.56 -20.87
CA ARG A 261 4.28 6.35 -21.58
C ARG A 261 5.43 6.71 -20.63
N CYS A 262 6.65 6.53 -21.06
CA CYS A 262 7.84 6.98 -20.33
C CYS A 262 8.51 8.16 -21.02
N PRO A 263 8.34 9.41 -20.54
CA PRO A 263 9.00 10.59 -21.08
C PRO A 263 10.50 10.67 -20.73
N CYS A 264 10.94 9.87 -19.77
CA CYS A 264 12.31 9.85 -19.25
C CYS A 264 12.90 8.43 -19.30
N PRO A 265 13.13 7.85 -20.51
CA PRO A 265 13.71 6.52 -20.63
C PRO A 265 15.14 6.47 -20.04
N ALA A 266 15.66 5.26 -19.84
CA ALA A 266 16.98 5.05 -19.22
C ALA A 266 18.10 5.84 -19.91
N GLU A 267 18.07 5.94 -21.24
CA GLU A 267 19.03 6.71 -22.03
C GLU A 267 18.96 8.21 -21.73
N TYR A 268 17.77 8.75 -21.50
CA TYR A 268 17.59 10.14 -21.08
C TYR A 268 18.23 10.39 -19.73
N ILE A 269 18.00 9.50 -18.76
CA ILE A 269 18.58 9.61 -17.41
C ILE A 269 20.10 9.49 -17.45
N LYS A 270 20.66 8.56 -18.22
CA LYS A 270 22.12 8.41 -18.40
C LYS A 270 22.79 9.68 -18.93
N ARG A 271 22.11 10.44 -19.81
CA ARG A 271 22.63 11.69 -20.37
C ARG A 271 22.50 12.86 -19.40
N ASN A 272 21.38 12.99 -18.73
CA ASN A 272 21.03 14.19 -17.96
C ASN A 272 21.21 14.03 -16.45
N GLY A 273 21.33 12.80 -15.95
CA GLY A 273 21.42 12.51 -14.50
C GLY A 273 22.69 13.10 -13.86
N LYS A 274 23.79 13.21 -14.60
CA LYS A 274 25.03 13.82 -14.09
C LYS A 274 24.95 15.35 -13.94
N GLU A 275 24.13 16.03 -14.72
CA GLU A 275 23.96 17.48 -14.69
C GLU A 275 22.87 17.94 -13.68
N THR A 276 21.93 17.09 -13.35
CA THR A 276 20.77 17.46 -12.50
C THR A 276 21.02 17.17 -11.03
N MET A 277 22.03 16.33 -10.70
CA MET A 277 22.40 15.95 -9.33
C MET A 277 23.58 16.77 -8.76
N LEU A 278 24.05 17.79 -9.47
CA LEU A 278 24.96 18.80 -9.01
C LEU A 278 24.26 20.13 -8.75
#